data_543109525cbf807541f75c25484a7fdb
#
_entry.id   543109525cbf807541f75c25484a7fdb
#
_cell.length_a   1.000
_cell.length_b   1.000
_cell.length_c   1.000
_cell.angle_alpha   90.00
_cell.angle_beta   90.00
_cell.angle_gamma   90.00
#
_symmetry.space_group_name_H-M   'P 1'
#
loop_
_entity.id
_entity.type
_entity.pdbx_description
1 polymer ?
#
loop_
_entity_poly.entity_id
_entity_poly.type
_entity_poly.pdbx_seq_one_letter_code
_entity_poly.pdbx_strand_id
1 'polypeptide(L)'
;MRQRRRDTFATIKTEGNLLPIDLLQRIAEGDRELDGLTPDTYHLTKNERLNEIINRAWSRCAGAWRAFRSEAERLPDSDAGTTLSRERWLLPLFQELGYGRLLTSKAREIDGKTYPISHNWYHTPIHLVSFRQDLDRRTPRVAGAARMSPHSLVQEFLNRSQDHLWGIVSNGLKLRLLRDNASLTRQAYVEFDLEGMMSGEVYSDFILLFMLLHQSRVEAERPEQCWLEHWTQEAQKQGTRALDQLRVGVEQAIAALGQGFLAHPANTPLRQKLQSGKLTTYNLYQQLLRLVYRMIFLFVAEDRNLLLAPNASAEARRLYMEHYSLSRIRRIAGRLRGTGHSDLWQGLRITFRCLAEGQQALGLNPLGGFLFSHGALADLNGCELSNDALLTAIRHLSYTQDHHTLRPVDYRNLGTEELGSVYESLLELHPEVNVSAYTFDLKVIAGSERKTTGSYYTPTSLINCLLDSALEPVIEARLKQAKRMSNGEQALLSLHLCDPACGSGHFLIAAAHRIAKHLAMIRTGEAEPAPEESRKALRDVVSHCIYGVDVNPLAVELCKVALWIETLDPGLPLGFLDHHIKCGNSLIGTTPELL
;
A
#
# COMPACT_ATOMS: atom_id res chain seq x y z
N MET A 1 -22.18 17.87 21.09
CA MET A 1 -21.97 17.16 19.81
C MET A 1 -20.53 16.70 19.75
N ARG A 2 -20.21 15.43 20.08
CA ARG A 2 -18.84 14.87 19.93
C ARG A 2 -18.59 14.64 18.45
N GLN A 3 -17.60 15.34 17.92
CA GLN A 3 -17.10 15.23 16.56
C GLN A 3 -16.88 13.74 16.21
N ARG A 4 -17.55 13.24 15.18
CA ARG A 4 -17.22 11.96 14.55
C ARG A 4 -15.78 12.11 14.01
N ARG A 5 -14.80 11.47 14.64
CA ARG A 5 -13.49 11.29 14.03
C ARG A 5 -13.71 10.57 12.70
N ARG A 6 -13.48 11.26 11.61
CA ARG A 6 -13.35 10.65 10.28
C ARG A 6 -12.01 9.94 10.27
N ASP A 7 -12.01 8.62 10.25
CA ASP A 7 -10.81 7.79 10.33
C ASP A 7 -10.01 7.75 9.01
N THR A 8 -10.43 8.45 7.95
CA THR A 8 -9.73 8.51 6.64
C THR A 8 -10.12 9.76 5.87
N PHE A 9 -9.18 10.31 5.10
CA PHE A 9 -9.46 11.35 4.11
C PHE A 9 -10.33 10.79 2.99
N ALA A 10 -11.34 11.54 2.57
CA ALA A 10 -12.28 11.08 1.54
C ALA A 10 -11.72 11.25 0.12
N THR A 11 -10.87 12.28 -0.08
CA THR A 11 -10.40 12.73 -1.40
C THR A 11 -8.87 12.70 -1.53
N ILE A 12 -8.16 12.12 -0.55
CA ILE A 12 -6.70 12.05 -0.55
C ILE A 12 -6.27 10.58 -0.52
N LYS A 13 -5.30 10.23 -1.37
CA LYS A 13 -4.70 8.91 -1.45
C LYS A 13 -3.19 9.02 -1.34
N THR A 14 -2.58 8.09 -0.63
CA THR A 14 -1.13 7.93 -0.56
C THR A 14 -0.73 6.61 -1.18
N GLU A 15 0.36 6.59 -1.93
CA GLU A 15 0.97 5.40 -2.51
C GLU A 15 2.46 5.36 -2.15
N GLY A 16 2.98 4.14 -1.92
CA GLY A 16 4.40 3.91 -1.70
C GLY A 16 4.94 4.49 -0.39
N ASN A 17 4.08 4.78 0.58
CA ASN A 17 4.43 5.26 1.93
C ASN A 17 5.26 6.56 1.95
N LEU A 18 5.09 7.42 0.94
CA LEU A 18 5.82 8.70 0.85
C LEU A 18 5.57 9.59 2.06
N LEU A 19 4.29 9.78 2.38
CA LEU A 19 3.80 10.43 3.60
C LEU A 19 2.67 9.56 4.17
N PRO A 20 2.92 8.81 5.26
CA PRO A 20 1.93 7.93 5.88
C PRO A 20 0.67 8.66 6.36
N ILE A 21 -0.45 7.95 6.39
CA ILE A 21 -1.75 8.53 6.78
C ILE A 21 -1.74 9.12 8.19
N ASP A 22 -1.05 8.51 9.12
CA ASP A 22 -0.92 9.01 10.50
C ASP A 22 -0.17 10.35 10.56
N LEU A 23 0.90 10.52 9.79
CA LEU A 23 1.58 11.80 9.64
C LEU A 23 0.67 12.84 8.98
N LEU A 24 -0.07 12.47 7.93
CA LEU A 24 -1.03 13.36 7.28
C LEU A 24 -2.14 13.81 8.23
N GLN A 25 -2.59 12.95 9.12
CA GLN A 25 -3.57 13.30 10.17
C GLN A 25 -2.98 14.28 11.19
N ARG A 26 -1.73 14.04 11.65
CA ARG A 26 -1.02 14.96 12.55
C ARG A 26 -0.86 16.35 11.94
N ILE A 27 -0.51 16.40 10.65
CA ILE A 27 -0.42 17.66 9.90
C ILE A 27 -1.78 18.35 9.85
N ALA A 28 -2.85 17.64 9.46
CA ALA A 28 -4.19 18.19 9.33
C ALA A 28 -4.79 18.67 10.68
N GLU A 29 -4.43 18.01 11.79
CA GLU A 29 -4.85 18.38 13.14
C GLU A 29 -3.99 19.52 13.75
N GLY A 30 -2.88 19.90 13.12
CA GLY A 30 -1.96 20.90 13.62
C GLY A 30 -1.25 20.43 14.90
N ASP A 31 -0.74 19.22 14.89
CA ASP A 31 -0.05 18.60 16.04
C ASP A 31 1.14 19.44 16.49
N ARG A 32 1.14 19.84 17.75
CA ARG A 32 2.17 20.71 18.33
C ARG A 32 3.53 20.05 18.50
N GLU A 33 3.56 18.72 18.49
CA GLU A 33 4.80 17.94 18.58
C GLU A 33 5.47 17.75 17.21
N LEU A 34 4.77 18.13 16.13
CA LEU A 34 5.31 18.07 14.78
C LEU A 34 5.82 19.43 14.34
N ASP A 35 7.10 19.52 14.07
CA ASP A 35 7.74 20.75 13.60
C ASP A 35 7.18 21.18 12.23
N GLY A 36 7.22 22.48 11.96
CA GLY A 36 6.81 23.05 10.67
C GLY A 36 5.32 23.40 10.56
N LEU A 37 4.53 23.28 11.63
CA LEU A 37 3.09 23.59 11.63
C LEU A 37 2.74 24.93 12.28
N THR A 38 3.72 25.71 12.67
CA THR A 38 3.51 27.04 13.26
C THR A 38 3.25 28.11 12.18
N PRO A 39 2.47 29.17 12.45
CA PRO A 39 2.13 30.20 11.45
C PRO A 39 3.36 30.84 10.77
N ASP A 40 4.44 31.06 11.49
CA ASP A 40 5.68 31.62 10.95
C ASP A 40 6.32 30.73 9.87
N THR A 41 6.20 29.42 9.98
CA THR A 41 6.69 28.48 8.94
C THR A 41 5.86 28.53 7.66
N TYR A 42 4.68 29.16 7.68
CA TYR A 42 3.85 29.46 6.52
C TYR A 42 3.96 30.94 6.09
N HIS A 43 5.01 31.63 6.50
CA HIS A 43 5.26 33.07 6.23
C HIS A 43 4.15 34.01 6.76
N LEU A 44 3.42 33.56 7.77
CA LEU A 44 2.37 34.37 8.38
C LEU A 44 2.94 35.29 9.47
N THR A 45 2.37 36.46 9.59
CA THR A 45 2.70 37.41 10.66
C THR A 45 2.12 36.96 12.00
N LYS A 46 2.64 37.49 13.11
CA LYS A 46 2.20 37.13 14.47
C LYS A 46 0.69 37.32 14.73
N ASN A 47 0.02 38.17 13.93
CA ASN A 47 -1.40 38.47 14.06
C ASN A 47 -2.28 37.61 13.16
N GLU A 48 -1.72 36.83 12.26
CA GLU A 48 -2.46 35.98 11.34
C GLU A 48 -2.57 34.55 11.88
N ARG A 49 -3.74 33.99 11.70
CA ARG A 49 -4.04 32.60 12.10
C ARG A 49 -4.11 31.70 10.86
N LEU A 50 -3.39 30.61 10.89
CA LEU A 50 -3.34 29.66 9.78
C LEU A 50 -4.74 29.21 9.34
N ASN A 51 -5.64 28.90 10.29
CA ASN A 51 -7.01 28.49 9.98
C ASN A 51 -7.84 29.59 9.27
N GLU A 52 -7.59 30.86 9.55
CA GLU A 52 -8.28 31.97 8.88
C GLU A 52 -7.83 32.12 7.42
N ILE A 53 -6.52 31.93 7.19
CA ILE A 53 -5.95 31.96 5.86
C ILE A 53 -6.47 30.78 5.03
N ILE A 54 -6.48 29.56 5.59
CA ILE A 54 -7.01 28.37 4.93
C ILE A 54 -8.50 28.55 4.57
N ASN A 55 -9.31 29.09 5.49
CA ASN A 55 -10.73 29.33 5.23
C ASN A 55 -10.96 30.37 4.12
N ARG A 56 -10.16 31.43 4.09
CA ARG A 56 -10.18 32.43 3.01
C ARG A 56 -9.79 31.81 1.66
N ALA A 57 -8.72 31.02 1.64
CA ALA A 57 -8.26 30.29 0.45
C ALA A 57 -9.34 29.33 -0.05
N TRP A 58 -9.95 28.55 0.85
CA TRP A 58 -11.08 27.68 0.52
C TRP A 58 -12.21 28.41 -0.18
N SER A 59 -12.67 29.53 0.40
CA SER A 59 -13.80 30.29 -0.14
C SER A 59 -13.52 30.81 -1.56
N ARG A 60 -12.27 31.27 -1.81
CA ARG A 60 -11.84 31.74 -3.14
C ARG A 60 -11.70 30.58 -4.12
N CYS A 61 -11.07 29.47 -3.71
CA CYS A 61 -10.95 28.27 -4.52
C CYS A 61 -12.32 27.69 -4.89
N ALA A 62 -13.28 27.66 -3.97
CA ALA A 62 -14.65 27.21 -4.24
C ALA A 62 -15.36 28.10 -5.28
N GLY A 63 -15.10 29.41 -5.27
CA GLY A 63 -15.58 30.32 -6.30
C GLY A 63 -14.94 30.05 -7.67
N ALA A 64 -13.63 29.93 -7.72
CA ALA A 64 -12.88 29.62 -8.94
C ALA A 64 -13.28 28.26 -9.54
N TRP A 65 -13.45 27.23 -8.69
CA TRP A 65 -13.93 25.91 -9.11
C TRP A 65 -15.29 25.96 -9.78
N ARG A 66 -16.28 26.63 -9.18
CA ARG A 66 -17.62 26.75 -9.76
C ARG A 66 -17.58 27.46 -11.11
N ALA A 67 -16.82 28.55 -11.25
CA ALA A 67 -16.63 29.25 -12.52
C ALA A 67 -15.98 28.34 -13.57
N PHE A 68 -14.90 27.64 -13.20
CA PHE A 68 -14.21 26.69 -14.08
C PHE A 68 -15.17 25.58 -14.56
N ARG A 69 -15.94 24.95 -13.67
CA ARG A 69 -16.87 23.87 -14.06
C ARG A 69 -17.94 24.35 -15.01
N SER A 70 -18.54 25.51 -14.75
CA SER A 70 -19.55 26.10 -15.65
C SER A 70 -19.02 26.44 -17.05
N GLU A 71 -17.76 26.91 -17.15
CA GLU A 71 -17.11 27.16 -18.45
C GLU A 71 -16.70 25.84 -19.12
N ALA A 72 -16.21 24.85 -18.36
CA ALA A 72 -15.80 23.55 -18.88
C ALA A 72 -16.95 22.77 -19.54
N GLU A 73 -18.16 22.85 -18.98
CA GLU A 73 -19.38 22.23 -19.54
C GLU A 73 -19.78 22.83 -20.90
N ARG A 74 -19.40 24.07 -21.18
CA ARG A 74 -19.71 24.78 -22.43
C ARG A 74 -18.59 24.70 -23.44
N LEU A 75 -17.43 24.15 -23.05
CA LEU A 75 -16.24 24.13 -23.89
C LEU A 75 -16.41 23.12 -25.05
N PRO A 76 -16.26 23.51 -26.32
CA PRO A 76 -16.35 22.61 -27.46
C PRO A 76 -15.35 21.44 -27.35
N ASP A 77 -15.72 20.28 -27.89
CA ASP A 77 -14.85 19.08 -27.85
C ASP A 77 -13.53 19.28 -28.63
N SER A 78 -13.53 20.19 -29.58
CA SER A 78 -12.33 20.57 -30.35
C SER A 78 -11.30 21.38 -29.56
N ASP A 79 -11.69 22.00 -28.45
CA ASP A 79 -10.79 22.74 -27.59
C ASP A 79 -10.10 21.79 -26.62
N ALA A 80 -8.77 21.88 -26.55
CA ALA A 80 -7.99 21.08 -25.62
C ALA A 80 -8.25 21.38 -24.13
N GLY A 81 -8.86 22.51 -23.79
CA GLY A 81 -9.19 22.93 -22.43
C GLY A 81 -7.99 23.31 -21.56
N THR A 82 -6.80 23.41 -22.12
CA THR A 82 -5.56 23.67 -21.34
C THR A 82 -5.55 25.06 -20.73
N THR A 83 -5.91 26.08 -21.51
CA THR A 83 -5.99 27.48 -21.05
C THR A 83 -7.04 27.63 -19.96
N LEU A 84 -8.20 27.03 -20.16
CA LEU A 84 -9.29 27.06 -19.17
C LEU A 84 -8.85 26.42 -17.85
N SER A 85 -8.27 25.22 -17.91
CA SER A 85 -7.80 24.52 -16.69
C SER A 85 -6.75 25.33 -15.93
N ARG A 86 -5.81 25.94 -16.65
CA ARG A 86 -4.73 26.71 -16.02
C ARG A 86 -5.23 28.04 -15.48
N GLU A 87 -5.83 28.88 -16.32
CA GLU A 87 -6.13 30.27 -15.97
C GLU A 87 -7.33 30.43 -15.04
N ARG A 88 -8.33 29.57 -15.19
CA ARG A 88 -9.58 29.68 -14.40
C ARG A 88 -9.56 28.85 -13.12
N TRP A 89 -8.69 27.84 -13.04
CA TRP A 89 -8.71 26.95 -11.88
C TRP A 89 -7.32 26.77 -11.23
N LEU A 90 -6.36 26.22 -11.94
CA LEU A 90 -5.09 25.79 -11.31
C LEU A 90 -4.21 26.99 -10.87
N LEU A 91 -4.03 28.01 -11.72
CA LEU A 91 -3.26 29.19 -11.31
C LEU A 91 -3.90 29.97 -10.14
N PRO A 92 -5.23 30.18 -10.08
CA PRO A 92 -5.88 30.65 -8.87
C PRO A 92 -5.66 29.80 -7.64
N LEU A 93 -5.72 28.46 -7.76
CA LEU A 93 -5.40 27.55 -6.66
C LEU A 93 -3.96 27.74 -6.16
N PHE A 94 -2.97 27.74 -7.06
CA PHE A 94 -1.57 27.97 -6.70
C PHE A 94 -1.33 29.37 -6.12
N GLN A 95 -2.07 30.37 -6.55
CA GLN A 95 -1.99 31.70 -5.95
C GLN A 95 -2.46 31.70 -4.49
N GLU A 96 -3.55 30.99 -4.17
CA GLU A 96 -4.03 30.83 -2.78
C GLU A 96 -3.09 29.95 -1.93
N LEU A 97 -2.32 29.06 -2.55
CA LEU A 97 -1.24 28.27 -1.91
C LEU A 97 0.07 29.05 -1.75
N GLY A 98 0.08 30.35 -2.01
CA GLY A 98 1.22 31.24 -1.76
C GLY A 98 2.22 31.36 -2.90
N TYR A 99 2.09 30.62 -4.01
CA TYR A 99 3.03 30.68 -5.15
C TYR A 99 2.99 32.00 -5.93
N GLY A 100 2.03 32.88 -5.64
CA GLY A 100 1.88 34.13 -6.35
C GLY A 100 1.61 33.93 -7.85
N ARG A 101 2.27 34.72 -8.70
CA ARG A 101 2.19 34.57 -10.17
C ARG A 101 3.15 33.48 -10.64
N LEU A 102 2.64 32.27 -10.76
CA LEU A 102 3.41 31.15 -11.28
C LEU A 102 3.70 31.34 -12.79
N LEU A 103 4.98 31.50 -13.15
CA LEU A 103 5.39 31.76 -14.53
C LEU A 103 5.59 30.45 -15.32
N THR A 104 5.33 30.50 -16.62
CA THR A 104 5.63 29.38 -17.52
C THR A 104 7.14 29.14 -17.61
N SER A 105 7.54 27.88 -17.60
CA SER A 105 8.93 27.45 -17.72
C SER A 105 9.28 27.10 -19.17
N LYS A 106 10.54 27.33 -19.57
CA LYS A 106 11.07 26.73 -20.78
C LYS A 106 11.30 25.25 -20.58
N ALA A 107 11.19 24.47 -21.67
CA ALA A 107 11.52 23.05 -21.61
C ALA A 107 12.97 22.85 -21.13
N ARG A 108 13.18 21.89 -20.24
CA ARG A 108 14.49 21.58 -19.67
C ARG A 108 15.09 20.39 -20.38
N GLU A 109 16.39 20.35 -20.47
CA GLU A 109 17.14 19.24 -21.07
C GLU A 109 18.02 18.58 -20.02
N ILE A 110 17.90 17.25 -19.88
CA ILE A 110 18.75 16.43 -19.03
C ILE A 110 19.21 15.23 -19.89
N ASP A 111 20.50 15.00 -19.97
CA ASP A 111 21.12 13.89 -20.73
C ASP A 111 20.61 13.80 -22.18
N GLY A 112 20.46 14.94 -22.87
CA GLY A 112 19.99 15.00 -24.25
C GLY A 112 18.49 14.74 -24.44
N LYS A 113 17.72 14.61 -23.36
CA LYS A 113 16.26 14.47 -23.39
C LYS A 113 15.56 15.72 -22.91
N THR A 114 14.57 16.18 -23.68
CA THR A 114 13.82 17.41 -23.40
C THR A 114 12.57 17.11 -22.59
N TYR A 115 12.37 17.84 -21.48
CA TYR A 115 11.22 17.76 -20.60
C TYR A 115 10.40 19.05 -20.65
N PRO A 116 9.25 19.07 -21.34
CA PRO A 116 8.40 20.26 -21.49
C PRO A 116 7.49 20.46 -20.26
N ILE A 117 8.10 20.64 -19.09
CA ILE A 117 7.38 20.95 -17.84
C ILE A 117 6.87 22.37 -17.90
N SER A 118 5.59 22.59 -17.62
CA SER A 118 4.90 23.84 -17.91
C SER A 118 5.30 25.01 -17.00
N HIS A 119 5.58 24.76 -15.74
CA HIS A 119 5.89 25.76 -14.71
C HIS A 119 6.99 25.26 -13.79
N ASN A 120 7.58 26.16 -13.00
CA ASN A 120 8.56 25.81 -11.98
C ASN A 120 8.50 26.80 -10.82
N TRP A 121 8.75 26.31 -9.61
CA TRP A 121 8.94 27.11 -8.42
C TRP A 121 10.22 26.66 -7.71
N TYR A 122 11.27 27.52 -7.74
CA TYR A 122 12.61 27.15 -7.23
C TYR A 122 13.06 25.76 -7.74
N HIS A 123 13.21 24.80 -6.82
CA HIS A 123 13.60 23.42 -7.11
C HIS A 123 12.40 22.49 -7.39
N THR A 124 11.19 23.01 -7.51
CA THR A 124 9.98 22.22 -7.68
C THR A 124 9.38 22.39 -9.06
N PRO A 125 9.49 21.40 -9.96
CA PRO A 125 8.79 21.38 -11.23
C PRO A 125 7.29 21.22 -11.01
N ILE A 126 6.50 22.02 -11.71
CA ILE A 126 5.02 22.00 -11.65
C ILE A 126 4.49 21.83 -13.06
N HIS A 127 3.83 20.70 -13.32
CA HIS A 127 3.30 20.39 -14.64
C HIS A 127 1.78 20.43 -14.64
N LEU A 128 1.20 21.46 -15.27
CA LEU A 128 -0.23 21.69 -15.33
C LEU A 128 -0.74 21.37 -16.74
N VAL A 129 -1.68 20.42 -16.83
CA VAL A 129 -2.29 19.99 -18.09
C VAL A 129 -3.80 20.24 -18.08
N SER A 130 -4.49 19.89 -19.16
CA SER A 130 -5.93 20.05 -19.28
C SER A 130 -6.71 19.03 -18.44
N PHE A 131 -7.90 19.42 -17.98
CA PHE A 131 -8.85 18.52 -17.31
C PHE A 131 -9.32 17.35 -18.20
N ARG A 132 -9.17 17.46 -19.52
CA ARG A 132 -9.46 16.40 -20.50
C ARG A 132 -8.33 15.39 -20.64
N GLN A 133 -7.18 15.60 -19.98
CA GLN A 133 -6.03 14.69 -20.05
C GLN A 133 -5.96 13.83 -18.80
N ASP A 134 -5.78 12.54 -19.01
CA ASP A 134 -5.47 11.60 -17.95
C ASP A 134 -4.01 11.76 -17.52
N LEU A 135 -3.74 11.79 -16.21
CA LEU A 135 -2.37 11.90 -15.69
C LEU A 135 -1.52 10.67 -16.00
N ASP A 136 -2.14 9.52 -16.20
CA ASP A 136 -1.50 8.22 -16.40
C ASP A 136 -1.41 7.79 -17.86
N ARG A 137 -1.98 8.57 -18.79
CA ARG A 137 -2.02 8.22 -20.22
C ARG A 137 -1.45 9.29 -21.11
N ARG A 138 -0.77 8.85 -22.18
CA ARG A 138 -0.33 9.74 -23.25
C ARG A 138 -1.54 10.25 -24.04
N THR A 139 -1.50 11.53 -24.36
CA THR A 139 -2.50 12.13 -25.26
C THR A 139 -1.76 12.63 -26.52
N PRO A 140 -1.77 11.85 -27.64
CA PRO A 140 -1.08 12.21 -28.85
C PRO A 140 -1.48 13.60 -29.37
N ARG A 141 -0.51 14.38 -29.88
CA ARG A 141 -0.67 15.74 -30.40
C ARG A 141 -1.01 16.83 -29.38
N VAL A 142 -1.01 16.52 -28.09
CA VAL A 142 -1.24 17.51 -27.04
C VAL A 142 0.08 17.89 -26.36
N ALA A 143 0.40 19.17 -26.32
CA ALA A 143 1.63 19.66 -25.70
C ALA A 143 1.71 19.25 -24.21
N GLY A 144 2.86 18.71 -23.80
CA GLY A 144 3.09 18.25 -22.41
C GLY A 144 2.60 16.82 -22.11
N ALA A 145 1.84 16.17 -23.01
CA ALA A 145 1.37 14.80 -22.85
C ALA A 145 1.53 13.93 -24.12
N ALA A 146 2.12 14.49 -25.18
CA ALA A 146 2.19 13.84 -26.49
C ALA A 146 3.15 12.65 -26.54
N ARG A 147 4.27 12.75 -25.84
CA ARG A 147 5.35 11.73 -25.86
C ARG A 147 5.31 10.84 -24.64
N MET A 148 4.86 11.36 -23.52
CA MET A 148 4.80 10.70 -22.21
C MET A 148 3.52 11.11 -21.51
N SER A 149 3.03 10.27 -20.58
CA SER A 149 1.97 10.69 -19.67
C SER A 149 2.45 11.85 -18.78
N PRO A 150 1.57 12.74 -18.32
CA PRO A 150 1.95 13.84 -17.44
C PRO A 150 2.66 13.37 -16.15
N HIS A 151 2.21 12.27 -15.56
CA HIS A 151 2.85 11.65 -14.40
C HIS A 151 4.28 11.20 -14.73
N SER A 152 4.45 10.38 -15.77
CA SER A 152 5.76 9.86 -16.19
C SER A 152 6.74 10.96 -16.55
N LEU A 153 6.26 12.05 -17.17
CA LEU A 153 7.11 13.19 -17.52
C LEU A 153 7.76 13.82 -16.29
N VAL A 154 6.97 14.08 -15.24
CA VAL A 154 7.50 14.71 -14.02
C VAL A 154 8.35 13.70 -13.23
N GLN A 155 7.89 12.45 -13.11
CA GLN A 155 8.62 11.42 -12.36
C GLN A 155 9.99 11.12 -12.99
N GLU A 156 10.06 10.94 -14.30
CA GLU A 156 11.34 10.72 -14.98
C GLU A 156 12.27 11.93 -14.86
N PHE A 157 11.72 13.13 -14.94
CA PHE A 157 12.51 14.34 -14.73
C PHE A 157 13.12 14.38 -13.32
N LEU A 158 12.33 14.07 -12.28
CA LEU A 158 12.82 14.04 -10.90
C LEU A 158 13.90 12.97 -10.72
N ASN A 159 13.69 11.76 -11.24
CA ASN A 159 14.62 10.63 -11.09
C ASN A 159 15.96 10.85 -11.80
N ARG A 160 16.03 11.77 -12.78
CA ARG A 160 17.27 12.10 -13.50
C ARG A 160 17.93 13.40 -13.03
N SER A 161 17.20 14.23 -12.31
CA SER A 161 17.70 15.51 -11.86
C SER A 161 18.33 15.41 -10.48
N GLN A 162 19.52 15.99 -10.33
CA GLN A 162 20.17 16.10 -9.01
C GLN A 162 19.69 17.32 -8.21
N ASP A 163 19.04 18.29 -8.85
CA ASP A 163 18.64 19.57 -8.25
C ASP A 163 17.15 19.62 -7.86
N HIS A 164 16.39 18.54 -8.15
CA HIS A 164 14.94 18.52 -7.95
C HIS A 164 14.51 17.25 -7.23
N LEU A 165 13.94 17.40 -6.05
CA LEU A 165 13.53 16.26 -5.22
C LEU A 165 12.01 16.08 -5.22
N TRP A 166 11.26 17.19 -5.24
CA TRP A 166 9.80 17.21 -5.20
C TRP A 166 9.23 17.84 -6.46
N GLY A 167 8.09 17.35 -6.91
CA GLY A 167 7.39 17.87 -8.09
C GLY A 167 5.88 17.74 -7.97
N ILE A 168 5.16 18.55 -8.74
CA ILE A 168 3.70 18.58 -8.74
C ILE A 168 3.19 18.38 -10.16
N VAL A 169 2.19 17.51 -10.33
CA VAL A 169 1.48 17.33 -11.59
C VAL A 169 -0.03 17.42 -11.36
N SER A 170 -0.74 18.16 -12.22
CA SER A 170 -2.20 18.29 -12.12
C SER A 170 -2.86 18.49 -13.46
N ASN A 171 -4.05 17.87 -13.61
CA ASN A 171 -4.97 18.15 -14.73
C ASN A 171 -6.18 18.99 -14.30
N GLY A 172 -6.19 19.50 -13.07
CA GLY A 172 -7.30 20.28 -12.51
C GLY A 172 -8.41 19.45 -11.87
N LEU A 173 -8.54 18.16 -12.19
CA LEU A 173 -9.44 17.22 -11.51
C LEU A 173 -8.70 16.44 -10.44
N LYS A 174 -7.43 16.14 -10.70
CA LYS A 174 -6.51 15.49 -9.77
C LYS A 174 -5.21 16.28 -9.67
N LEU A 175 -4.58 16.22 -8.52
CA LEU A 175 -3.26 16.78 -8.26
C LEU A 175 -2.41 15.74 -7.55
N ARG A 176 -1.18 15.52 -8.02
CA ARG A 176 -0.22 14.63 -7.38
C ARG A 176 1.02 15.39 -6.94
N LEU A 177 1.43 15.10 -5.72
CA LEU A 177 2.73 15.46 -5.18
C LEU A 177 3.66 14.27 -5.36
N LEU A 178 4.73 14.44 -6.11
CA LEU A 178 5.72 13.42 -6.47
C LEU A 178 7.05 13.72 -5.79
N ARG A 179 7.83 12.68 -5.52
CA ARG A 179 9.21 12.76 -5.06
C ARG A 179 10.10 11.93 -5.98
N ASP A 180 11.38 12.29 -6.06
CA ASP A 180 12.39 11.40 -6.64
C ASP A 180 12.30 10.03 -5.97
N ASN A 181 12.16 9.00 -6.78
CA ASN A 181 12.03 7.61 -6.35
C ASN A 181 13.01 6.66 -7.04
N ALA A 182 14.10 7.20 -7.58
CA ALA A 182 15.12 6.40 -8.28
C ALA A 182 15.68 5.26 -7.42
N SER A 183 15.77 5.48 -6.11
CA SER A 183 16.21 4.48 -5.13
C SER A 183 15.09 3.60 -4.58
N LEU A 184 13.82 3.91 -4.86
CA LEU A 184 12.66 3.16 -4.38
C LEU A 184 12.30 2.03 -5.33
N THR A 185 11.93 0.90 -4.79
CA THR A 185 11.42 -0.24 -5.58
C THR A 185 9.99 -0.03 -6.05
N ARG A 186 9.26 0.91 -5.45
CA ARG A 186 7.86 1.23 -5.72
C ARG A 186 7.67 2.71 -6.03
N GLN A 187 6.64 3.00 -6.82
CA GLN A 187 6.19 4.38 -7.01
C GLN A 187 5.61 4.94 -5.71
N ALA A 188 5.92 6.21 -5.43
CA ALA A 188 5.51 6.88 -4.22
C ALA A 188 4.99 8.29 -4.54
N TYR A 189 3.73 8.58 -4.16
CA TYR A 189 3.10 9.88 -4.36
C TYR A 189 1.91 10.11 -3.41
N VAL A 190 1.50 11.37 -3.29
CA VAL A 190 0.22 11.75 -2.65
C VAL A 190 -0.69 12.33 -3.73
N GLU A 191 -1.88 11.75 -3.90
CA GLU A 191 -2.89 12.21 -4.87
C GLU A 191 -4.07 12.88 -4.15
N PHE A 192 -4.45 14.05 -4.63
CA PHE A 192 -5.63 14.81 -4.22
C PHE A 192 -6.67 14.73 -5.35
N ASP A 193 -7.84 14.20 -5.07
CA ASP A 193 -9.02 14.27 -5.93
C ASP A 193 -9.68 15.64 -5.76
N LEU A 194 -9.24 16.60 -6.59
CA LEU A 194 -9.73 17.98 -6.53
C LEU A 194 -11.22 18.06 -6.93
N GLU A 195 -11.69 17.24 -7.86
CA GLU A 195 -13.08 17.19 -8.27
C GLU A 195 -13.97 16.72 -7.11
N GLY A 196 -13.63 15.59 -6.49
CA GLY A 196 -14.33 15.07 -5.32
C GLY A 196 -14.28 16.04 -4.13
N MET A 197 -13.12 16.68 -3.91
CA MET A 197 -12.92 17.63 -2.80
C MET A 197 -13.78 18.89 -2.95
N MET A 198 -13.74 19.52 -4.13
CA MET A 198 -14.40 20.79 -4.36
C MET A 198 -15.89 20.62 -4.59
N SER A 199 -16.33 19.60 -5.36
CA SER A 199 -17.75 19.31 -5.62
C SER A 199 -18.46 18.70 -4.40
N GLY A 200 -17.74 17.92 -3.59
CA GLY A 200 -18.25 17.35 -2.34
C GLY A 200 -18.13 18.27 -1.13
N GLU A 201 -17.61 19.48 -1.30
CA GLU A 201 -17.36 20.47 -0.24
C GLU A 201 -16.58 19.89 0.96
N VAL A 202 -15.54 19.06 0.68
CA VAL A 202 -14.76 18.35 1.70
C VAL A 202 -13.66 19.27 2.26
N TYR A 203 -14.07 20.26 3.05
CA TYR A 203 -13.16 21.26 3.64
C TYR A 203 -12.05 20.65 4.50
N SER A 204 -12.31 19.54 5.20
CA SER A 204 -11.30 18.87 6.02
C SER A 204 -10.08 18.41 5.21
N ASP A 205 -10.30 17.96 3.98
CA ASP A 205 -9.23 17.47 3.12
C ASP A 205 -8.49 18.63 2.44
N PHE A 206 -9.20 19.75 2.19
CA PHE A 206 -8.57 20.98 1.71
C PHE A 206 -7.61 21.58 2.73
N ILE A 207 -7.89 21.46 4.03
CA ILE A 207 -6.92 21.86 5.07
C ILE A 207 -5.58 21.15 4.84
N LEU A 208 -5.60 19.83 4.67
CA LEU A 208 -4.39 19.05 4.42
C LEU A 208 -3.73 19.42 3.09
N LEU A 209 -4.52 19.62 2.02
CA LEU A 209 -4.01 20.08 0.74
C LEU A 209 -3.25 21.39 0.90
N PHE A 210 -3.84 22.39 1.57
CA PHE A 210 -3.18 23.66 1.84
C PHE A 210 -1.90 23.48 2.63
N MET A 211 -1.94 22.72 3.71
CA MET A 211 -0.80 22.52 4.60
C MET A 211 0.37 21.77 3.94
N LEU A 212 0.10 20.86 3.00
CA LEU A 212 1.14 20.12 2.27
C LEU A 212 1.66 20.85 1.03
N LEU A 213 0.82 21.61 0.35
CA LEU A 213 1.16 22.20 -0.94
C LEU A 213 1.42 23.70 -0.87
N HIS A 214 1.31 24.35 0.30
CA HIS A 214 1.73 25.74 0.46
C HIS A 214 3.19 25.91 0.03
N GLN A 215 3.50 26.97 -0.67
CA GLN A 215 4.83 27.20 -1.28
C GLN A 215 6.00 27.04 -0.27
N SER A 216 5.80 27.42 0.98
CA SER A 216 6.80 27.27 2.03
C SER A 216 7.19 25.82 2.34
N ARG A 217 6.41 24.84 1.87
CA ARG A 217 6.72 23.42 2.10
C ARG A 217 7.82 22.90 1.21
N VAL A 218 7.97 23.49 0.03
CA VAL A 218 8.99 23.14 -0.97
C VAL A 218 10.09 24.20 -1.11
N GLU A 219 9.95 25.32 -0.40
CA GLU A 219 10.93 26.41 -0.40
C GLU A 219 12.12 26.06 0.50
N ALA A 220 13.30 26.01 -0.07
CA ALA A 220 14.57 25.86 0.64
C ALA A 220 15.73 26.25 -0.29
N GLU A 221 16.91 26.53 0.28
CA GLU A 221 18.13 26.73 -0.51
C GLU A 221 18.56 25.45 -1.23
N ARG A 222 18.33 24.30 -0.59
CA ARG A 222 18.56 22.96 -1.15
C ARG A 222 17.30 22.13 -1.02
N PRO A 223 16.96 21.30 -2.02
CA PRO A 223 15.73 20.49 -1.98
C PRO A 223 15.58 19.62 -0.73
N GLU A 224 16.71 19.11 -0.19
CA GLU A 224 16.72 18.22 0.99
C GLU A 224 16.40 18.94 2.31
N GLN A 225 16.36 20.26 2.31
CA GLN A 225 16.10 21.08 3.49
C GLN A 225 14.65 21.55 3.59
N CYS A 226 13.80 21.23 2.61
CA CYS A 226 12.41 21.64 2.63
C CYS A 226 11.57 20.88 3.67
N TRP A 227 10.44 21.45 4.08
CA TRP A 227 9.57 20.85 5.09
C TRP A 227 9.00 19.50 4.66
N LEU A 228 8.70 19.30 3.38
CA LEU A 228 8.25 17.99 2.89
C LEU A 228 9.30 16.91 3.12
N GLU A 229 10.57 17.22 2.89
CA GLU A 229 11.66 16.28 3.14
C GLU A 229 11.87 16.02 4.65
N HIS A 230 11.78 17.06 5.46
CA HIS A 230 11.83 16.93 6.91
C HIS A 230 10.73 15.99 7.42
N TRP A 231 9.51 16.17 6.95
CA TRP A 231 8.39 15.29 7.31
C TRP A 231 8.54 13.86 6.78
N THR A 232 9.13 13.68 5.60
CA THR A 232 9.44 12.34 5.07
C THR A 232 10.46 11.61 5.96
N GLN A 233 11.50 12.31 6.41
CA GLN A 233 12.49 11.74 7.33
C GLN A 233 11.88 11.41 8.70
N GLU A 234 10.99 12.26 9.20
CA GLU A 234 10.27 12.00 10.45
C GLU A 234 9.34 10.78 10.30
N ALA A 235 8.64 10.65 9.17
CA ALA A 235 7.84 9.48 8.83
C ALA A 235 8.66 8.18 8.83
N GLN A 236 9.85 8.20 8.25
CA GLN A 236 10.75 7.04 8.22
C GLN A 236 11.18 6.62 9.64
N LYS A 237 11.52 7.59 10.50
CA LYS A 237 11.86 7.31 11.91
C LYS A 237 10.67 6.71 12.69
N GLN A 238 9.45 7.20 12.43
CA GLN A 238 8.24 6.70 13.06
C GLN A 238 7.83 5.35 12.50
N GLY A 239 8.05 5.09 11.21
CA GLY A 239 7.78 3.81 10.57
C GLY A 239 8.47 2.64 11.27
N THR A 240 9.72 2.79 11.67
CA THR A 240 10.46 1.75 12.41
C THR A 240 9.79 1.42 13.75
N ARG A 241 9.31 2.41 14.49
CA ARG A 241 8.59 2.19 15.77
C ARG A 241 7.22 1.53 15.55
N ALA A 242 6.51 1.92 14.49
CA ALA A 242 5.21 1.32 14.15
C ALA A 242 5.35 -0.16 13.80
N LEU A 243 6.45 -0.56 13.16
CA LEU A 243 6.77 -1.96 12.86
C LEU A 243 6.97 -2.80 14.12
N ASP A 244 7.74 -2.31 15.07
CA ASP A 244 7.97 -3.01 16.34
C ASP A 244 6.65 -3.18 17.11
N GLN A 245 5.78 -2.18 17.08
CA GLN A 245 4.47 -2.24 17.72
C GLN A 245 3.52 -3.21 17.00
N LEU A 246 3.54 -3.25 15.65
CA LEU A 246 2.75 -4.20 14.88
C LEU A 246 3.18 -5.64 15.18
N ARG A 247 4.48 -5.89 15.30
CA ARG A 247 5.02 -7.19 15.69
C ARG A 247 4.45 -7.66 17.03
N VAL A 248 4.54 -6.82 18.06
CA VAL A 248 3.95 -7.11 19.38
C VAL A 248 2.43 -7.31 19.27
N GLY A 249 1.75 -6.50 18.46
CA GLY A 249 0.32 -6.64 18.22
C GLY A 249 -0.06 -7.99 17.59
N VAL A 250 0.73 -8.49 16.64
CA VAL A 250 0.52 -9.81 16.01
C VAL A 250 0.72 -10.94 17.04
N GLU A 251 1.77 -10.88 17.85
CA GLU A 251 2.02 -11.85 18.93
C GLU A 251 0.84 -11.91 19.91
N GLN A 252 0.38 -10.74 20.36
CA GLN A 252 -0.77 -10.63 21.28
C GLN A 252 -2.08 -11.10 20.64
N ALA A 253 -2.28 -10.85 19.35
CA ALA A 253 -3.45 -11.32 18.62
C ALA A 253 -3.48 -12.86 18.53
N ILE A 254 -2.36 -13.49 18.22
CA ILE A 254 -2.25 -14.96 18.17
C ILE A 254 -2.54 -15.56 19.55
N ALA A 255 -1.96 -14.98 20.61
CA ALA A 255 -2.20 -15.44 21.98
C ALA A 255 -3.68 -15.29 22.38
N ALA A 256 -4.31 -14.14 22.08
CA ALA A 256 -5.73 -13.90 22.36
C ALA A 256 -6.66 -14.87 21.62
N LEU A 257 -6.37 -15.17 20.34
CA LEU A 257 -7.11 -16.15 19.54
C LEU A 257 -6.93 -17.56 20.11
N GLY A 258 -5.68 -17.98 20.37
CA GLY A 258 -5.37 -19.29 20.91
C GLY A 258 -6.07 -19.54 22.25
N GLN A 259 -5.97 -18.60 23.17
CA GLN A 259 -6.67 -18.65 24.45
C GLN A 259 -8.18 -18.64 24.27
N GLY A 260 -8.72 -17.79 23.37
CA GLY A 260 -10.16 -17.71 23.11
C GLY A 260 -10.73 -19.03 22.58
N PHE A 261 -10.04 -19.69 21.64
CA PHE A 261 -10.47 -21.01 21.15
C PHE A 261 -10.40 -22.10 22.23
N LEU A 262 -9.36 -22.09 23.06
CA LEU A 262 -9.23 -23.07 24.13
C LEU A 262 -10.28 -22.87 25.26
N ALA A 263 -10.58 -21.64 25.61
CA ALA A 263 -11.50 -21.30 26.69
C ALA A 263 -12.97 -21.47 26.32
N HIS A 264 -13.32 -21.43 25.01
CA HIS A 264 -14.72 -21.49 24.61
C HIS A 264 -15.38 -22.83 24.93
N PRO A 265 -16.54 -22.85 25.62
CA PRO A 265 -17.16 -24.10 26.09
C PRO A 265 -17.47 -25.10 24.97
N ALA A 266 -17.93 -24.63 23.81
CA ALA A 266 -18.28 -25.47 22.66
C ALA A 266 -17.08 -26.21 22.04
N ASN A 267 -15.83 -25.82 22.34
CA ASN A 267 -14.64 -26.37 21.71
C ASN A 267 -14.02 -27.59 22.45
N THR A 268 -14.84 -28.37 23.11
CA THR A 268 -14.40 -29.62 23.73
C THR A 268 -13.71 -30.58 22.75
N PRO A 269 -14.17 -30.73 21.48
CA PRO A 269 -13.46 -31.56 20.49
C PRO A 269 -12.04 -31.09 20.18
N LEU A 270 -11.79 -29.78 20.13
CA LEU A 270 -10.45 -29.21 19.92
C LEU A 270 -9.52 -29.61 21.08
N ARG A 271 -9.98 -29.43 22.31
CA ARG A 271 -9.22 -29.79 23.52
C ARG A 271 -8.91 -31.29 23.59
N GLN A 272 -9.87 -32.15 23.21
CA GLN A 272 -9.66 -33.60 23.15
C GLN A 272 -8.62 -33.98 22.08
N LYS A 273 -8.60 -33.33 20.91
CA LYS A 273 -7.56 -33.55 19.90
C LYS A 273 -6.16 -33.18 20.41
N LEU A 274 -6.04 -32.07 21.14
CA LEU A 274 -4.77 -31.66 21.76
C LEU A 274 -4.32 -32.64 22.85
N GLN A 275 -5.23 -33.06 23.76
CA GLN A 275 -4.93 -34.03 24.83
C GLN A 275 -4.53 -35.39 24.28
N SER A 276 -5.15 -35.84 23.21
CA SER A 276 -4.86 -37.14 22.59
C SER A 276 -3.64 -37.12 21.64
N GLY A 277 -3.01 -35.95 21.42
CA GLY A 277 -1.89 -35.79 20.48
C GLY A 277 -2.28 -35.85 19.01
N LYS A 278 -3.59 -35.97 18.68
CA LYS A 278 -4.07 -35.91 17.28
C LYS A 278 -3.86 -34.53 16.63
N LEU A 279 -3.84 -33.48 17.43
CA LEU A 279 -3.46 -32.13 17.04
C LEU A 279 -2.27 -31.73 17.93
N THR A 280 -1.16 -31.40 17.30
CA THR A 280 0.00 -30.87 18.02
C THR A 280 -0.16 -29.39 18.33
N THR A 281 0.50 -28.90 19.37
CA THR A 281 0.52 -27.48 19.72
C THR A 281 1.05 -26.64 18.55
N TYR A 282 2.05 -27.13 17.83
CA TYR A 282 2.62 -26.47 16.67
C TYR A 282 1.62 -26.37 15.50
N ASN A 283 0.87 -27.44 15.20
CA ASN A 283 -0.15 -27.40 14.15
C ASN A 283 -1.32 -26.44 14.50
N LEU A 284 -1.69 -26.36 15.79
CA LEU A 284 -2.64 -25.34 16.23
C LEU A 284 -2.09 -23.93 16.01
N TYR A 285 -0.83 -23.70 16.38
CA TYR A 285 -0.15 -22.43 16.16
C TYR A 285 -0.12 -22.03 14.68
N GLN A 286 0.19 -22.96 13.78
CA GLN A 286 0.16 -22.71 12.34
C GLN A 286 -1.23 -22.28 11.86
N GLN A 287 -2.32 -22.89 12.36
CA GLN A 287 -3.67 -22.49 12.00
C GLN A 287 -4.04 -21.10 12.55
N LEU A 288 -3.61 -20.77 13.76
CA LEU A 288 -3.79 -19.42 14.32
C LEU A 288 -3.03 -18.37 13.52
N LEU A 289 -1.81 -18.68 13.11
CA LEU A 289 -1.00 -17.80 12.26
C LEU A 289 -1.67 -17.58 10.90
N ARG A 290 -2.18 -18.64 10.25
CA ARG A 290 -2.95 -18.50 9.00
C ARG A 290 -4.21 -17.66 9.16
N LEU A 291 -4.89 -17.79 10.31
CA LEU A 291 -6.05 -16.95 10.62
C LEU A 291 -5.65 -15.46 10.71
N VAL A 292 -4.54 -15.15 11.37
CA VAL A 292 -3.99 -13.78 11.42
C VAL A 292 -3.59 -13.30 10.02
N TYR A 293 -2.98 -14.14 9.20
CA TYR A 293 -2.65 -13.77 7.80
C TYR A 293 -3.89 -13.47 6.96
N ARG A 294 -5.00 -14.21 7.13
CA ARG A 294 -6.30 -13.87 6.51
C ARG A 294 -6.78 -12.48 6.94
N MET A 295 -6.63 -12.14 8.22
CA MET A 295 -7.04 -10.83 8.73
C MET A 295 -6.15 -9.71 8.18
N ILE A 296 -4.82 -9.87 8.19
CA ILE A 296 -3.88 -8.91 7.64
C ILE A 296 -4.13 -8.70 6.13
N PHE A 297 -4.29 -9.79 5.37
CA PHE A 297 -4.63 -9.71 3.95
C PHE A 297 -5.91 -8.90 3.72
N LEU A 298 -6.96 -9.16 4.50
CA LEU A 298 -8.22 -8.42 4.38
C LEU A 298 -8.05 -6.94 4.73
N PHE A 299 -7.31 -6.60 5.79
CA PHE A 299 -7.03 -5.21 6.11
C PHE A 299 -6.33 -4.49 4.94
N VAL A 300 -5.29 -5.11 4.36
CA VAL A 300 -4.58 -4.54 3.21
C VAL A 300 -5.50 -4.41 2.00
N ALA A 301 -6.24 -5.47 1.65
CA ALA A 301 -7.10 -5.49 0.48
C ALA A 301 -8.29 -4.51 0.58
N GLU A 302 -8.89 -4.39 1.78
CA GLU A 302 -9.97 -3.45 2.05
C GLU A 302 -9.47 -2.00 2.08
N ASP A 303 -8.35 -1.71 2.76
CA ASP A 303 -7.79 -0.36 2.85
C ASP A 303 -7.26 0.14 1.49
N ARG A 304 -6.81 -0.76 0.62
CA ARG A 304 -6.42 -0.45 -0.78
C ARG A 304 -7.61 -0.39 -1.75
N ASN A 305 -8.83 -0.79 -1.33
CA ASN A 305 -10.01 -0.94 -2.20
C ASN A 305 -9.79 -1.90 -3.39
N LEU A 306 -9.03 -2.97 -3.19
CA LEU A 306 -8.67 -3.94 -4.24
C LEU A 306 -9.39 -5.29 -4.11
N LEU A 307 -10.27 -5.46 -3.11
CA LEU A 307 -10.93 -6.75 -2.84
C LEU A 307 -12.15 -6.98 -3.75
N LEU A 308 -12.94 -5.94 -3.98
CA LEU A 308 -14.19 -6.07 -4.71
C LEU A 308 -13.98 -5.96 -6.21
N ALA A 309 -14.75 -6.74 -6.97
CA ALA A 309 -14.71 -6.70 -8.43
C ALA A 309 -14.94 -5.28 -8.96
N PRO A 310 -14.24 -4.83 -10.03
CA PRO A 310 -14.38 -3.48 -10.57
C PRO A 310 -15.82 -3.14 -10.98
N ASN A 311 -16.56 -4.13 -11.49
CA ASN A 311 -17.94 -4.03 -11.95
C ASN A 311 -18.98 -4.31 -10.84
N ALA A 312 -18.56 -4.46 -9.58
CA ALA A 312 -19.48 -4.66 -8.46
C ALA A 312 -20.43 -3.47 -8.32
N SER A 313 -21.74 -3.75 -8.15
CA SER A 313 -22.76 -2.73 -7.97
C SER A 313 -22.52 -1.91 -6.69
N ALA A 314 -23.05 -0.69 -6.64
CA ALA A 314 -22.99 0.15 -5.44
C ALA A 314 -23.65 -0.53 -4.22
N GLU A 315 -24.71 -1.29 -4.46
CA GLU A 315 -25.40 -2.05 -3.41
C GLU A 315 -24.52 -3.20 -2.88
N ALA A 316 -23.88 -3.99 -3.76
CA ALA A 316 -22.96 -5.04 -3.36
C ALA A 316 -21.79 -4.49 -2.53
N ARG A 317 -21.21 -3.37 -2.96
CA ARG A 317 -20.14 -2.68 -2.22
C ARG A 317 -20.63 -2.24 -0.83
N ARG A 318 -21.82 -1.63 -0.76
CA ARG A 318 -22.41 -1.20 0.50
C ARG A 318 -22.67 -2.38 1.44
N LEU A 319 -23.28 -3.46 0.94
CA LEU A 319 -23.56 -4.67 1.73
C LEU A 319 -22.28 -5.28 2.29
N TYR A 320 -21.24 -5.43 1.46
CA TYR A 320 -19.96 -5.94 1.92
C TYR A 320 -19.37 -5.05 3.02
N MET A 321 -19.22 -3.76 2.77
CA MET A 321 -18.56 -2.83 3.70
C MET A 321 -19.32 -2.65 5.03
N GLU A 322 -20.65 -2.67 5.00
CA GLU A 322 -21.48 -2.46 6.20
C GLU A 322 -21.67 -3.73 7.04
N HIS A 323 -21.62 -4.93 6.42
CA HIS A 323 -22.01 -6.15 7.12
C HIS A 323 -20.94 -7.24 7.16
N TYR A 324 -20.08 -7.36 6.14
CA TYR A 324 -19.14 -8.47 5.98
C TYR A 324 -17.67 -8.08 6.11
N SER A 325 -17.32 -6.79 5.97
CA SER A 325 -15.93 -6.34 5.98
C SER A 325 -15.25 -6.51 7.34
N LEU A 326 -13.96 -6.80 7.32
CA LEU A 326 -13.12 -6.81 8.52
C LEU A 326 -12.93 -5.38 9.06
N SER A 327 -12.95 -4.37 8.21
CA SER A 327 -12.95 -2.95 8.59
C SER A 327 -14.16 -2.56 9.46
N ARG A 328 -15.33 -3.20 9.25
CA ARG A 328 -16.46 -3.06 10.18
C ARG A 328 -16.10 -3.58 11.56
N ILE A 329 -15.52 -4.78 11.64
CA ILE A 329 -15.16 -5.39 12.94
C ILE A 329 -14.05 -4.57 13.61
N ARG A 330 -13.06 -4.05 12.84
CA ARG A 330 -12.04 -3.12 13.33
C ARG A 330 -12.65 -1.89 14.01
N ARG A 331 -13.67 -1.27 13.41
CA ARG A 331 -14.39 -0.13 14.02
C ARG A 331 -15.11 -0.50 15.32
N ILE A 332 -15.67 -1.71 15.38
CA ILE A 332 -16.30 -2.23 16.62
C ILE A 332 -15.22 -2.44 17.69
N ALA A 333 -14.12 -3.09 17.36
CA ALA A 333 -13.00 -3.36 18.26
C ALA A 333 -12.37 -2.11 18.87
N GLY A 334 -12.34 -1.00 18.11
CA GLY A 334 -11.86 0.30 18.62
C GLY A 334 -12.78 0.97 19.65
N ARG A 335 -14.03 0.54 19.76
CA ARG A 335 -15.07 1.21 20.60
C ARG A 335 -15.63 0.34 21.70
N LEU A 336 -15.72 -0.95 21.47
CA LEU A 336 -16.42 -1.88 22.34
C LEU A 336 -15.48 -3.00 22.80
N ARG A 337 -15.63 -3.42 24.04
CA ARG A 337 -15.18 -4.74 24.49
C ARG A 337 -16.21 -5.76 23.99
N GLY A 338 -15.79 -6.99 23.79
CA GLY A 338 -16.68 -8.04 23.31
C GLY A 338 -17.60 -8.60 24.40
N THR A 339 -18.37 -9.60 23.98
CA THR A 339 -19.25 -10.41 24.83
C THR A 339 -18.87 -11.88 24.68
N GLY A 340 -19.51 -12.75 25.47
CA GLY A 340 -19.36 -14.21 25.34
C GLY A 340 -20.03 -14.82 24.10
N HIS A 341 -20.79 -14.05 23.30
CA HIS A 341 -21.42 -14.54 22.06
C HIS A 341 -20.38 -14.72 20.96
N SER A 342 -20.72 -15.47 19.90
CA SER A 342 -19.82 -15.83 18.79
C SER A 342 -20.27 -15.31 17.42
N ASP A 343 -21.28 -14.44 17.38
CA ASP A 343 -21.89 -13.97 16.12
C ASP A 343 -20.92 -13.22 15.21
N LEU A 344 -19.97 -12.47 15.75
CA LEU A 344 -18.93 -11.80 14.94
C LEU A 344 -17.98 -12.82 14.30
N TRP A 345 -17.61 -13.87 15.02
CA TRP A 345 -16.79 -14.96 14.49
C TRP A 345 -17.53 -15.74 13.40
N GLN A 346 -18.81 -16.08 13.63
CA GLN A 346 -19.64 -16.75 12.64
C GLN A 346 -19.78 -15.91 11.37
N GLY A 347 -19.99 -14.59 11.49
CA GLY A 347 -20.00 -13.65 10.36
C GLY A 347 -18.67 -13.63 9.60
N LEU A 348 -17.54 -13.60 10.31
CA LEU A 348 -16.22 -13.62 9.68
C LEU A 348 -15.94 -14.94 8.94
N ARG A 349 -16.38 -16.07 9.47
CA ARG A 349 -16.30 -17.37 8.78
C ARG A 349 -17.10 -17.38 7.47
N ILE A 350 -18.27 -16.74 7.44
CA ILE A 350 -19.05 -16.56 6.22
C ILE A 350 -18.26 -15.72 5.21
N THR A 351 -17.65 -14.62 5.65
CA THR A 351 -16.79 -13.79 4.80
C THR A 351 -15.64 -14.61 4.19
N PHE A 352 -14.93 -15.41 4.98
CA PHE A 352 -13.86 -16.27 4.47
C PHE A 352 -14.36 -17.27 3.42
N ARG A 353 -15.53 -17.86 3.63
CA ARG A 353 -16.14 -18.77 2.64
C ARG A 353 -16.53 -18.02 1.35
N CYS A 354 -17.12 -16.83 1.46
CA CYS A 354 -17.44 -16.01 0.29
C CYS A 354 -16.18 -15.61 -0.49
N LEU A 355 -15.03 -15.42 0.16
CA LEU A 355 -13.75 -15.16 -0.49
C LEU A 355 -13.17 -16.41 -1.16
N ALA A 356 -13.36 -17.58 -0.57
CA ALA A 356 -12.91 -18.84 -1.16
C ALA A 356 -13.72 -19.23 -2.41
N GLU A 357 -15.04 -19.11 -2.35
CA GLU A 357 -15.99 -19.62 -3.34
C GLU A 357 -16.47 -18.55 -4.32
N GLY A 358 -16.33 -17.27 -3.95
CA GLY A 358 -16.92 -16.13 -4.62
C GLY A 358 -18.37 -15.89 -4.17
N GLN A 359 -18.80 -14.62 -4.19
CA GLN A 359 -20.19 -14.23 -3.90
C GLN A 359 -20.56 -12.96 -4.67
N GLN A 360 -21.25 -13.13 -5.79
CA GLN A 360 -21.60 -12.04 -6.70
C GLN A 360 -22.45 -10.96 -6.02
N ALA A 361 -23.38 -11.36 -5.12
CA ALA A 361 -24.21 -10.41 -4.38
C ALA A 361 -23.42 -9.45 -3.49
N LEU A 362 -22.18 -9.81 -3.11
CA LEU A 362 -21.25 -9.00 -2.36
C LEU A 362 -20.14 -8.39 -3.23
N GLY A 363 -20.16 -8.63 -4.54
CA GLY A 363 -19.11 -8.19 -5.47
C GLY A 363 -17.78 -8.89 -5.25
N LEU A 364 -17.78 -10.11 -4.69
CA LEU A 364 -16.58 -10.90 -4.41
C LEU A 364 -16.39 -11.95 -5.47
N ASN A 365 -15.24 -11.95 -6.13
CA ASN A 365 -14.76 -13.05 -6.95
C ASN A 365 -14.00 -14.09 -6.09
N PRO A 366 -13.96 -15.37 -6.49
CA PRO A 366 -13.19 -16.36 -5.76
C PRO A 366 -11.70 -16.02 -5.84
N LEU A 367 -11.05 -15.89 -4.69
CA LEU A 367 -9.61 -15.59 -4.64
C LEU A 367 -8.76 -16.80 -5.00
N GLY A 368 -9.23 -18.01 -4.67
CA GLY A 368 -8.45 -19.24 -4.80
C GLY A 368 -7.27 -19.29 -3.82
N GLY A 369 -6.39 -20.29 -3.98
CA GLY A 369 -5.20 -20.47 -3.17
C GLY A 369 -5.46 -21.15 -1.82
N PHE A 370 -4.36 -21.67 -1.24
CA PHE A 370 -4.43 -22.44 -0.01
C PHE A 370 -4.93 -21.61 1.19
N LEU A 371 -4.51 -20.34 1.29
CA LEU A 371 -4.80 -19.51 2.48
C LEU A 371 -6.29 -19.46 2.83
N PHE A 372 -7.19 -19.29 1.83
CA PHE A 372 -8.63 -19.23 2.05
C PHE A 372 -9.32 -20.59 1.94
N SER A 373 -8.61 -21.66 1.58
CA SER A 373 -9.16 -23.01 1.50
C SER A 373 -9.66 -23.52 2.87
N HIS A 374 -10.58 -24.46 2.86
CA HIS A 374 -11.06 -25.13 4.09
C HIS A 374 -9.93 -25.83 4.84
N GLY A 375 -8.97 -26.42 4.12
CA GLY A 375 -7.83 -27.15 4.72
C GLY A 375 -6.86 -26.27 5.51
N ALA A 376 -6.80 -24.96 5.24
CA ALA A 376 -5.90 -24.06 5.94
C ALA A 376 -6.21 -23.91 7.45
N LEU A 377 -7.47 -24.07 7.85
CA LEU A 377 -7.95 -23.99 9.24
C LEU A 377 -8.73 -25.24 9.62
N ALA A 378 -8.26 -26.42 9.25
CA ALA A 378 -8.99 -27.68 9.34
C ALA A 378 -9.60 -27.98 10.72
N ASP A 379 -8.89 -27.66 11.81
CA ASP A 379 -9.35 -27.87 13.18
C ASP A 379 -10.14 -26.67 13.74
N LEU A 380 -9.88 -25.46 13.27
CA LEU A 380 -10.52 -24.23 13.75
C LEU A 380 -11.84 -23.91 13.03
N ASN A 381 -12.07 -24.45 11.84
CA ASN A 381 -13.30 -24.18 11.06
C ASN A 381 -14.59 -24.61 11.79
N GLY A 382 -14.53 -25.65 12.59
CA GLY A 382 -15.65 -26.14 13.41
C GLY A 382 -15.73 -25.54 14.82
N CYS A 383 -14.78 -24.68 15.18
CA CYS A 383 -14.69 -24.10 16.52
C CYS A 383 -15.44 -22.77 16.62
N GLU A 384 -15.89 -22.44 17.81
CA GLU A 384 -16.50 -21.16 18.16
C GLU A 384 -15.48 -20.27 18.87
N LEU A 385 -15.63 -18.96 18.71
CA LEU A 385 -14.77 -17.94 19.32
C LEU A 385 -15.66 -16.81 19.84
N SER A 386 -15.44 -16.41 21.10
CA SER A 386 -16.20 -15.31 21.69
C SER A 386 -15.90 -13.98 21.01
N ASN A 387 -16.89 -13.09 20.96
CA ASN A 387 -16.70 -11.72 20.48
C ASN A 387 -15.61 -10.99 21.26
N ASP A 388 -15.48 -11.25 22.56
CA ASP A 388 -14.43 -10.64 23.40
C ASP A 388 -13.02 -11.05 22.92
N ALA A 389 -12.78 -12.34 22.71
CA ALA A 389 -11.49 -12.83 22.22
C ALA A 389 -11.20 -12.32 20.78
N LEU A 390 -12.19 -12.36 19.89
CA LEU A 390 -12.05 -11.87 18.52
C LEU A 390 -11.76 -10.36 18.47
N LEU A 391 -12.54 -9.55 19.20
CA LEU A 391 -12.34 -8.09 19.21
C LEU A 391 -11.02 -7.70 19.88
N THR A 392 -10.57 -8.47 20.87
CA THR A 392 -9.25 -8.29 21.50
C THR A 392 -8.14 -8.54 20.48
N ALA A 393 -8.18 -9.67 19.75
CA ALA A 393 -7.21 -9.97 18.71
C ALA A 393 -7.21 -8.90 17.59
N ILE A 394 -8.40 -8.52 17.10
CA ILE A 394 -8.51 -7.47 16.07
C ILE A 394 -8.03 -6.12 16.58
N ARG A 395 -8.20 -5.79 17.85
CA ARG A 395 -7.66 -4.56 18.44
C ARG A 395 -6.15 -4.56 18.43
N HIS A 396 -5.51 -5.65 18.80
CA HIS A 396 -4.05 -5.80 18.75
C HIS A 396 -3.50 -5.70 17.34
N LEU A 397 -4.19 -6.24 16.33
CA LEU A 397 -3.79 -6.08 14.93
C LEU A 397 -4.02 -4.68 14.40
N SER A 398 -5.07 -4.00 14.83
CA SER A 398 -5.56 -2.77 14.18
C SER A 398 -5.07 -1.48 14.79
N TYR A 399 -4.58 -1.51 16.01
CA TYR A 399 -4.20 -0.31 16.75
C TYR A 399 -2.86 -0.48 17.46
N THR A 400 -2.02 0.51 17.32
CA THR A 400 -0.80 0.67 18.11
C THR A 400 -1.06 1.65 19.25
N GLN A 401 -0.35 1.48 20.35
CA GLN A 401 -0.48 2.37 21.51
C GLN A 401 0.75 3.28 21.57
N ASP A 402 0.52 4.58 21.43
CA ASP A 402 1.54 5.60 21.63
C ASP A 402 1.15 6.45 22.86
N HIS A 403 1.93 6.32 23.95
CA HIS A 403 1.66 6.85 25.28
C HIS A 403 0.24 6.50 25.78
N HIS A 404 -0.77 7.32 25.50
CA HIS A 404 -2.17 7.10 25.93
C HIS A 404 -3.17 7.14 24.76
N THR A 405 -2.68 7.19 23.52
CA THR A 405 -3.53 7.31 22.33
C THR A 405 -3.45 6.03 21.50
N LEU A 406 -4.61 5.47 21.16
CA LEU A 406 -4.69 4.38 20.18
C LEU A 406 -4.60 4.98 18.78
N ARG A 407 -3.59 4.56 18.02
CA ARG A 407 -3.42 4.93 16.60
C ARG A 407 -3.77 3.75 15.71
N PRO A 408 -4.53 3.94 14.63
CA PRO A 408 -4.80 2.86 13.70
C PRO A 408 -3.52 2.49 12.94
N VAL A 409 -3.33 1.20 12.70
CA VAL A 409 -2.27 0.68 11.81
C VAL A 409 -2.63 1.02 10.37
N ASP A 410 -1.70 1.59 9.61
CA ASP A 410 -1.85 1.89 8.19
C ASP A 410 -1.56 0.65 7.33
N TYR A 411 -2.59 -0.14 7.08
CA TYR A 411 -2.49 -1.32 6.23
C TYR A 411 -2.44 -1.02 4.74
N ARG A 412 -2.82 0.18 4.31
CA ARG A 412 -2.74 0.58 2.90
C ARG A 412 -1.30 0.62 2.43
N ASN A 413 -0.44 1.18 3.24
CA ASN A 413 0.98 1.35 2.94
C ASN A 413 1.88 0.25 3.52
N LEU A 414 1.30 -0.75 4.20
CA LEU A 414 2.06 -1.88 4.72
C LEU A 414 2.73 -2.63 3.56
N GLY A 415 4.05 -2.64 3.57
CA GLY A 415 4.87 -3.31 2.59
C GLY A 415 5.17 -4.75 2.95
N THR A 416 5.76 -5.46 2.01
CA THR A 416 6.22 -6.84 2.21
C THR A 416 7.45 -6.90 3.09
N GLU A 417 8.25 -5.82 3.11
CA GLU A 417 9.38 -5.67 4.02
C GLU A 417 8.92 -5.67 5.47
N GLU A 418 7.89 -4.90 5.77
CA GLU A 418 7.28 -4.83 7.09
C GLU A 418 6.66 -6.18 7.49
N LEU A 419 5.94 -6.83 6.58
CA LEU A 419 5.39 -8.16 6.84
C LEU A 419 6.47 -9.21 7.07
N GLY A 420 7.56 -9.16 6.31
CA GLY A 420 8.72 -10.04 6.47
C GLY A 420 9.37 -9.89 7.84
N SER A 421 9.59 -8.65 8.28
CA SER A 421 10.16 -8.35 9.60
C SER A 421 9.28 -8.83 10.75
N VAL A 422 7.94 -8.63 10.65
CA VAL A 422 6.99 -9.17 11.64
C VAL A 422 7.09 -10.69 11.71
N TYR A 423 7.17 -11.35 10.55
CA TYR A 423 7.24 -12.81 10.48
C TYR A 423 8.50 -13.40 11.12
N GLU A 424 9.67 -12.80 10.87
CA GLU A 424 10.93 -13.30 11.45
C GLU A 424 10.86 -13.38 12.97
N SER A 425 10.19 -12.42 13.60
CA SER A 425 9.98 -12.43 15.03
C SER A 425 9.10 -13.59 15.50
N LEU A 426 8.12 -13.98 14.67
CA LEU A 426 7.21 -15.09 14.99
C LEU A 426 7.90 -16.45 14.89
N LEU A 427 9.00 -16.57 14.13
CA LEU A 427 9.81 -17.80 14.09
C LEU A 427 10.56 -18.09 15.40
N GLU A 428 10.76 -17.08 16.23
CA GLU A 428 11.39 -17.23 17.54
C GLU A 428 10.39 -17.65 18.64
N LEU A 429 9.09 -17.68 18.30
CA LEU A 429 8.03 -17.96 19.25
C LEU A 429 7.64 -19.43 19.24
N HIS A 430 7.63 -20.00 20.42
CA HIS A 430 7.15 -21.37 20.66
C HIS A 430 5.84 -21.36 21.43
N PRO A 431 4.79 -22.01 20.89
CA PRO A 431 3.49 -22.09 21.57
C PRO A 431 3.55 -23.06 22.75
N GLU A 432 3.11 -22.60 23.91
CA GLU A 432 2.83 -23.43 25.06
C GLU A 432 1.32 -23.50 25.30
N VAL A 433 0.78 -24.71 25.39
CA VAL A 433 -0.64 -24.94 25.60
C VAL A 433 -0.83 -25.72 26.88
N ASN A 434 -1.61 -25.15 27.79
CA ASN A 434 -2.14 -25.92 28.95
C ASN A 434 -3.65 -26.12 28.76
N VAL A 435 -4.01 -27.31 28.29
CA VAL A 435 -5.42 -27.63 28.00
C VAL A 435 -6.28 -27.63 29.25
N SER A 436 -5.74 -28.02 30.42
CA SER A 436 -6.47 -28.06 31.69
C SER A 436 -6.75 -26.68 32.27
N ALA A 437 -5.81 -25.73 32.06
CA ALA A 437 -5.96 -24.34 32.49
C ALA A 437 -6.59 -23.46 31.41
N TYR A 438 -6.81 -23.97 30.19
CA TYR A 438 -7.30 -23.24 29.03
C TYR A 438 -6.39 -22.07 28.63
N THR A 439 -5.06 -22.20 28.83
CA THR A 439 -4.10 -21.16 28.48
C THR A 439 -3.34 -21.49 27.20
N PHE A 440 -3.07 -20.45 26.44
CA PHE A 440 -2.20 -20.44 25.24
C PHE A 440 -1.23 -19.28 25.38
N ASP A 441 0.05 -19.58 25.47
CA ASP A 441 1.11 -18.60 25.61
C ASP A 441 2.15 -18.78 24.51
N LEU A 442 2.83 -17.69 24.16
CA LEU A 442 3.95 -17.68 23.23
C LEU A 442 5.22 -17.35 24.01
N LYS A 443 6.22 -18.22 23.95
CA LYS A 443 7.51 -17.98 24.59
C LYS A 443 8.63 -17.83 23.60
N VAL A 444 9.50 -16.86 23.85
CA VAL A 444 10.75 -16.72 23.11
C VAL A 444 11.76 -17.73 23.64
N ILE A 445 12.18 -18.68 22.82
CA ILE A 445 13.29 -19.57 23.12
C ILE A 445 14.51 -19.05 22.43
N ALA A 446 15.41 -18.43 23.17
CA ALA A 446 16.63 -17.84 22.65
C ALA A 446 17.44 -18.88 21.85
N GLY A 447 17.50 -18.72 20.54
CA GLY A 447 18.56 -19.28 19.70
C GLY A 447 18.31 -20.59 18.97
N SER A 448 17.09 -21.19 18.91
CA SER A 448 16.95 -22.52 18.32
C SER A 448 16.48 -22.57 16.86
N GLU A 449 15.35 -22.02 16.50
CA GLU A 449 14.83 -22.17 15.13
C GLU A 449 15.46 -21.21 14.12
N ARG A 450 15.73 -19.97 14.50
CA ARG A 450 16.38 -18.99 13.62
C ARG A 450 17.78 -19.45 13.19
N LYS A 451 18.54 -20.09 14.11
CA LYS A 451 19.87 -20.68 13.80
C LYS A 451 19.75 -21.97 13.01
N THR A 452 18.75 -22.78 13.22
CA THR A 452 18.55 -24.05 12.52
C THR A 452 17.91 -23.90 11.15
N THR A 453 17.03 -22.90 10.95
CA THR A 453 16.41 -22.60 9.65
C THR A 453 17.19 -21.59 8.82
N GLY A 454 18.17 -20.90 9.41
CA GLY A 454 18.96 -19.87 8.70
C GLY A 454 18.14 -18.66 8.23
N SER A 455 16.98 -18.41 8.88
CA SER A 455 16.09 -17.33 8.49
C SER A 455 16.62 -15.98 8.98
N TYR A 456 17.19 -15.21 8.08
CA TYR A 456 17.69 -13.85 8.33
C TYR A 456 17.11 -12.89 7.31
N TYR A 457 16.63 -11.76 7.79
CA TYR A 457 16.24 -10.66 6.93
C TYR A 457 17.45 -10.10 6.19
N THR A 458 17.37 -10.04 4.86
CA THR A 458 18.43 -9.46 4.05
C THR A 458 18.13 -7.98 3.80
N PRO A 459 19.01 -7.05 4.19
CA PRO A 459 18.82 -5.63 3.95
C PRO A 459 18.61 -5.33 2.46
N THR A 460 17.69 -4.40 2.17
CA THR A 460 17.32 -3.99 0.80
C THR A 460 18.52 -3.53 -0.03
N SER A 461 19.54 -2.92 0.60
CA SER A 461 20.78 -2.53 -0.08
C SER A 461 21.56 -3.72 -0.66
N LEU A 462 21.61 -4.84 0.05
CA LEU A 462 22.26 -6.07 -0.44
C LEU A 462 21.44 -6.73 -1.55
N ILE A 463 20.12 -6.72 -1.41
CA ILE A 463 19.21 -7.23 -2.46
C ILE A 463 19.42 -6.43 -3.75
N ASN A 464 19.42 -5.11 -3.67
CA ASN A 464 19.65 -4.26 -4.85
C ASN A 464 21.01 -4.52 -5.47
N CYS A 465 22.07 -4.64 -4.67
CA CYS A 465 23.41 -4.96 -5.17
C CYS A 465 23.45 -6.29 -5.96
N LEU A 466 22.75 -7.34 -5.46
CA LEU A 466 22.63 -8.61 -6.17
C LEU A 466 21.82 -8.45 -7.47
N LEU A 467 20.70 -7.75 -7.43
CA LEU A 467 19.86 -7.56 -8.61
C LEU A 467 20.57 -6.75 -9.70
N ASP A 468 21.30 -5.70 -9.32
CA ASP A 468 22.07 -4.87 -10.24
C ASP A 468 23.20 -5.65 -10.90
N SER A 469 23.87 -6.54 -10.16
CA SER A 469 25.01 -7.31 -10.67
C SER A 469 24.62 -8.60 -11.39
N ALA A 470 23.53 -9.25 -11.03
CA ALA A 470 23.15 -10.56 -11.54
C ALA A 470 21.90 -10.53 -12.45
N LEU A 471 20.83 -9.79 -12.07
CA LEU A 471 19.58 -9.80 -12.81
C LEU A 471 19.57 -8.77 -13.94
N GLU A 472 20.00 -7.56 -13.70
CA GLU A 472 19.97 -6.48 -14.70
C GLU A 472 20.74 -6.82 -15.99
N PRO A 473 21.96 -7.39 -15.95
CA PRO A 473 22.66 -7.81 -17.17
C PRO A 473 21.91 -8.88 -17.97
N VAL A 474 21.19 -9.78 -17.29
CA VAL A 474 20.36 -10.81 -17.94
C VAL A 474 19.17 -10.19 -18.65
N ILE A 475 18.46 -9.26 -17.99
CA ILE A 475 17.35 -8.50 -18.58
C ILE A 475 17.83 -7.76 -19.83
N GLU A 476 18.93 -7.00 -19.73
CA GLU A 476 19.50 -6.26 -20.86
C GLU A 476 19.89 -7.17 -22.03
N ALA A 477 20.55 -8.29 -21.75
CA ALA A 477 20.95 -9.25 -22.77
C ALA A 477 19.72 -9.82 -23.50
N ARG A 478 18.67 -10.20 -22.77
CA ARG A 478 17.41 -10.68 -23.34
C ARG A 478 16.73 -9.63 -24.20
N LEU A 479 16.66 -8.39 -23.74
CA LEU A 479 16.08 -7.29 -24.49
C LEU A 479 16.88 -6.92 -25.74
N LYS A 480 18.21 -6.94 -25.69
CA LYS A 480 19.08 -6.75 -26.86
C LYS A 480 18.83 -7.84 -27.93
N GLN A 481 18.62 -9.08 -27.50
CA GLN A 481 18.29 -10.21 -28.38
C GLN A 481 16.88 -10.04 -29.02
N ALA A 482 15.91 -9.65 -28.18
CA ALA A 482 14.52 -9.47 -28.60
C ALA A 482 14.28 -8.26 -29.52
N LYS A 483 15.08 -7.19 -29.42
CA LYS A 483 15.02 -6.02 -30.32
C LYS A 483 15.15 -6.42 -31.79
N ARG A 484 15.89 -7.49 -32.09
CA ARG A 484 16.04 -8.06 -33.44
C ARG A 484 14.78 -8.75 -33.94
N MET A 485 13.86 -9.14 -33.05
CA MET A 485 12.68 -9.98 -33.34
C MET A 485 11.35 -9.28 -33.02
N SER A 486 11.35 -8.03 -32.57
CA SER A 486 10.16 -7.26 -32.12
C SER A 486 9.33 -7.96 -31.01
N ASN A 487 9.98 -8.74 -30.13
CA ASN A 487 9.32 -9.60 -29.14
C ASN A 487 9.83 -9.38 -27.70
N GLY A 488 10.01 -8.12 -27.30
CA GLY A 488 10.56 -7.76 -25.99
C GLY A 488 9.73 -8.23 -24.79
N GLU A 489 8.42 -8.16 -24.87
CA GLU A 489 7.49 -8.59 -23.82
C GLU A 489 7.63 -10.09 -23.54
N GLN A 490 7.53 -10.93 -24.59
CA GLN A 490 7.65 -12.37 -24.44
C GLN A 490 9.06 -12.79 -23.98
N ALA A 491 10.09 -12.06 -24.37
CA ALA A 491 11.45 -12.30 -23.92
C ALA A 491 11.62 -12.09 -22.42
N LEU A 492 10.95 -11.09 -21.84
CA LEU A 492 10.92 -10.87 -20.39
C LEU A 492 10.07 -11.92 -19.68
N LEU A 493 8.88 -12.20 -20.17
CA LEU A 493 7.98 -13.19 -19.54
C LEU A 493 8.49 -14.63 -19.65
N SER A 494 9.47 -14.90 -20.51
CA SER A 494 10.17 -16.20 -20.56
C SER A 494 11.35 -16.32 -19.59
N LEU A 495 11.65 -15.30 -18.78
CA LEU A 495 12.63 -15.41 -17.71
C LEU A 495 12.06 -16.25 -16.57
N HIS A 496 12.88 -17.17 -16.04
CA HIS A 496 12.56 -17.94 -14.86
C HIS A 496 13.60 -17.64 -13.79
N LEU A 497 13.15 -17.04 -12.70
CA LEU A 497 13.96 -16.70 -11.54
C LEU A 497 13.51 -17.58 -10.38
N CYS A 498 14.43 -18.33 -9.81
CA CYS A 498 14.15 -19.19 -8.67
C CYS A 498 15.05 -18.84 -7.50
N ASP A 499 14.44 -18.60 -6.34
CA ASP A 499 15.17 -18.50 -5.07
C ASP A 499 15.04 -19.85 -4.33
N PRO A 500 16.14 -20.59 -4.15
CA PRO A 500 16.13 -21.91 -3.53
C PRO A 500 15.99 -21.89 -2.00
N ALA A 501 16.00 -20.71 -1.37
CA ALA A 501 15.82 -20.49 0.07
C ALA A 501 15.06 -19.19 0.30
N CYS A 502 13.84 -19.11 -0.27
CA CYS A 502 13.14 -17.85 -0.50
C CYS A 502 12.67 -17.13 0.78
N GLY A 503 12.64 -17.81 1.93
CA GLY A 503 12.17 -17.19 3.15
C GLY A 503 10.80 -16.56 2.99
N SER A 504 10.66 -15.29 3.41
CA SER A 504 9.45 -14.47 3.23
C SER A 504 9.29 -13.89 1.81
N GLY A 505 10.20 -14.17 0.88
CA GLY A 505 10.11 -13.77 -0.52
C GLY A 505 10.71 -12.41 -0.87
N HIS A 506 11.54 -11.84 -0.05
CA HIS A 506 12.10 -10.49 -0.23
C HIS A 506 12.86 -10.32 -1.55
N PHE A 507 13.79 -11.26 -1.84
CA PHE A 507 14.50 -11.27 -3.12
C PHE A 507 13.54 -11.44 -4.31
N LEU A 508 12.58 -12.34 -4.18
CA LEU A 508 11.59 -12.61 -5.23
C LEU A 508 10.75 -11.38 -5.56
N ILE A 509 10.31 -10.65 -4.52
CA ILE A 509 9.52 -9.45 -4.68
C ILE A 509 10.34 -8.33 -5.34
N ALA A 510 11.56 -8.08 -4.86
CA ALA A 510 12.43 -7.07 -5.43
C ALA A 510 12.78 -7.39 -6.90
N ALA A 511 13.07 -8.67 -7.22
CA ALA A 511 13.29 -9.12 -8.59
C ALA A 511 12.06 -8.96 -9.46
N ALA A 512 10.87 -9.29 -8.93
CA ALA A 512 9.60 -9.13 -9.64
C ALA A 512 9.35 -7.65 -10.02
N HIS A 513 9.56 -6.73 -9.07
CA HIS A 513 9.45 -5.29 -9.36
C HIS A 513 10.44 -4.82 -10.43
N ARG A 514 11.69 -5.32 -10.40
CA ARG A 514 12.71 -4.98 -11.39
C ARG A 514 12.30 -5.44 -12.79
N ILE A 515 11.90 -6.69 -12.95
CA ILE A 515 11.43 -7.23 -14.25
C ILE A 515 10.15 -6.52 -14.70
N ALA A 516 9.21 -6.26 -13.77
CA ALA A 516 7.94 -5.59 -14.07
C ALA A 516 8.14 -4.15 -14.54
N LYS A 517 9.12 -3.41 -14.00
CA LYS A 517 9.46 -2.08 -14.48
C LYS A 517 9.85 -2.12 -15.96
N HIS A 518 10.74 -3.04 -16.35
CA HIS A 518 11.13 -3.23 -17.75
C HIS A 518 9.96 -3.66 -18.64
N LEU A 519 9.11 -4.55 -18.15
CA LEU A 519 7.92 -5.00 -18.88
C LEU A 519 6.94 -3.84 -19.12
N ALA A 520 6.66 -3.05 -18.09
CA ALA A 520 5.81 -1.88 -18.19
C ALA A 520 6.40 -0.82 -19.12
N MET A 521 7.72 -0.58 -19.09
CA MET A 521 8.44 0.30 -20.03
C MET A 521 8.26 -0.15 -21.50
N ILE A 522 8.29 -1.45 -21.76
CA ILE A 522 8.08 -1.98 -23.12
C ILE A 522 6.64 -1.74 -23.56
N ARG A 523 5.66 -2.02 -22.70
CA ARG A 523 4.24 -1.87 -23.00
C ARG A 523 3.81 -0.44 -23.26
N THR A 524 4.31 0.48 -22.43
CA THR A 524 3.93 1.90 -22.51
C THR A 524 4.86 2.71 -23.41
N GLY A 525 6.12 2.29 -23.57
CA GLY A 525 7.18 3.09 -24.19
C GLY A 525 7.63 4.26 -23.32
N GLU A 526 7.35 4.25 -22.03
CA GLU A 526 7.71 5.28 -21.04
C GLU A 526 8.77 4.73 -20.07
N ALA A 527 9.77 5.55 -19.71
CA ALA A 527 10.85 5.14 -18.82
C ALA A 527 10.36 4.99 -17.36
N GLU A 528 9.37 5.78 -16.96
CA GLU A 528 8.69 5.67 -15.67
C GLU A 528 7.18 5.46 -15.92
N PRO A 529 6.74 4.20 -16.11
CA PRO A 529 5.35 3.88 -16.42
C PRO A 529 4.40 4.30 -15.31
N ALA A 530 3.16 4.57 -15.67
CA ALA A 530 2.11 4.90 -14.72
C ALA A 530 1.82 3.74 -13.72
N PRO A 531 1.32 4.05 -12.51
CA PRO A 531 1.10 3.06 -11.44
C PRO A 531 0.23 1.88 -11.85
N GLU A 532 -0.82 2.11 -12.63
CA GLU A 532 -1.73 1.06 -13.10
C GLU A 532 -1.01 0.05 -14.01
N GLU A 533 -0.22 0.54 -14.96
CA GLU A 533 0.53 -0.32 -15.90
C GLU A 533 1.65 -1.07 -15.19
N SER A 534 2.29 -0.45 -14.20
CA SER A 534 3.29 -1.11 -13.37
C SER A 534 2.69 -2.27 -12.55
N ARG A 535 1.47 -2.11 -11.99
CA ARG A 535 0.77 -3.18 -11.27
C ARG A 535 0.40 -4.35 -12.17
N LYS A 536 -0.13 -4.07 -13.38
CA LYS A 536 -0.44 -5.12 -14.37
C LYS A 536 0.81 -5.90 -14.76
N ALA A 537 1.90 -5.19 -15.05
CA ALA A 537 3.17 -5.81 -15.37
C ALA A 537 3.71 -6.68 -14.22
N LEU A 538 3.62 -6.20 -12.98
CA LEU A 538 4.06 -6.93 -11.80
C LEU A 538 3.29 -8.25 -11.63
N ARG A 539 1.98 -8.23 -11.82
CA ARG A 539 1.16 -9.43 -11.77
C ARG A 539 1.58 -10.46 -12.82
N ASP A 540 1.79 -10.03 -14.06
CA ASP A 540 2.21 -10.91 -15.14
C ASP A 540 3.59 -11.50 -14.88
N VAL A 541 4.53 -10.70 -14.39
CA VAL A 541 5.87 -11.17 -14.02
C VAL A 541 5.81 -12.21 -12.90
N VAL A 542 5.05 -11.96 -11.84
CA VAL A 542 4.95 -12.92 -10.73
C VAL A 542 4.30 -14.22 -11.18
N SER A 543 3.33 -14.15 -12.11
CA SER A 543 2.65 -15.35 -12.62
C SER A 543 3.46 -16.16 -13.63
N HIS A 544 4.55 -15.63 -14.21
CA HIS A 544 5.34 -16.30 -15.24
C HIS A 544 6.80 -16.52 -14.85
N CYS A 545 7.39 -15.57 -14.10
CA CYS A 545 8.84 -15.50 -13.95
C CYS A 545 9.34 -15.94 -12.57
N ILE A 546 8.51 -15.89 -11.52
CA ILE A 546 8.95 -15.96 -10.13
C ILE A 546 8.67 -17.33 -9.53
N TYR A 547 9.71 -17.96 -9.02
CA TYR A 547 9.68 -19.29 -8.38
C TYR A 547 10.46 -19.26 -7.07
N GLY A 548 10.03 -20.03 -6.09
CA GLY A 548 10.72 -20.11 -4.81
C GLY A 548 10.54 -21.44 -4.11
N VAL A 549 11.55 -21.82 -3.35
CA VAL A 549 11.53 -23.01 -2.48
C VAL A 549 12.01 -22.59 -1.11
N ASP A 550 11.37 -23.10 -0.06
CA ASP A 550 11.89 -23.00 1.30
C ASP A 550 11.57 -24.26 2.10
N VAL A 551 12.45 -24.62 3.02
CA VAL A 551 12.27 -25.78 3.89
C VAL A 551 11.21 -25.52 4.97
N ASN A 552 11.03 -24.24 5.33
CA ASN A 552 10.06 -23.84 6.34
C ASN A 552 8.67 -23.59 5.72
N PRO A 553 7.63 -24.39 6.03
CA PRO A 553 6.30 -24.21 5.47
C PRO A 553 5.66 -22.85 5.82
N LEU A 554 6.00 -22.27 6.98
CA LEU A 554 5.50 -20.95 7.36
C LEU A 554 6.13 -19.84 6.52
N ALA A 555 7.41 -19.95 6.18
CA ALA A 555 8.08 -19.05 5.27
C ALA A 555 7.45 -19.06 3.87
N VAL A 556 7.17 -20.27 3.34
CA VAL A 556 6.47 -20.46 2.06
C VAL A 556 5.10 -19.80 2.07
N GLU A 557 4.32 -19.99 3.13
CA GLU A 557 2.99 -19.38 3.26
C GLU A 557 3.08 -17.85 3.29
N LEU A 558 4.04 -17.30 4.03
CA LEU A 558 4.25 -15.85 4.07
C LEU A 558 4.72 -15.30 2.73
N CYS A 559 5.67 -15.98 2.06
CA CYS A 559 6.13 -15.61 0.73
C CYS A 559 4.95 -15.49 -0.26
N LYS A 560 4.02 -16.46 -0.23
CA LYS A 560 2.79 -16.40 -1.04
C LYS A 560 1.91 -15.20 -0.66
N VAL A 561 1.68 -14.97 0.64
CA VAL A 561 0.89 -13.82 1.12
C VAL A 561 1.53 -12.50 0.71
N ALA A 562 2.84 -12.38 0.84
CA ALA A 562 3.59 -11.20 0.45
C ALA A 562 3.49 -10.94 -1.07
N LEU A 563 3.70 -11.95 -1.90
CA LEU A 563 3.51 -11.85 -3.36
C LEU A 563 2.05 -11.52 -3.74
N TRP A 564 1.06 -12.05 -3.02
CA TRP A 564 -0.34 -11.70 -3.24
C TRP A 564 -0.64 -10.23 -2.96
N ILE A 565 -0.13 -9.72 -1.84
CA ILE A 565 -0.32 -8.32 -1.48
C ILE A 565 0.28 -7.37 -2.51
N GLU A 566 1.43 -7.75 -3.11
CA GLU A 566 2.06 -6.97 -4.18
C GLU A 566 1.30 -7.02 -5.50
N THR A 567 0.77 -8.20 -5.84
CA THR A 567 0.13 -8.46 -7.14
C THR A 567 -1.39 -8.39 -7.10
N LEU A 568 -1.96 -7.92 -5.97
CA LEU A 568 -3.40 -7.82 -5.80
C LEU A 568 -4.00 -6.86 -6.84
N ASP A 569 -4.87 -7.43 -7.69
CA ASP A 569 -5.60 -6.71 -8.71
C ASP A 569 -7.10 -7.05 -8.58
N PRO A 570 -8.00 -6.04 -8.58
CA PRO A 570 -9.41 -6.25 -8.29
C PRO A 570 -10.05 -7.33 -9.16
N GLY A 571 -10.63 -8.32 -8.50
CA GLY A 571 -11.42 -9.37 -9.16
C GLY A 571 -10.63 -10.51 -9.80
N LEU A 572 -9.30 -10.55 -9.66
CA LEU A 572 -8.47 -11.63 -10.21
C LEU A 572 -8.04 -12.64 -9.14
N PRO A 573 -7.99 -13.96 -9.48
CA PRO A 573 -7.61 -15.00 -8.52
C PRO A 573 -6.10 -14.99 -8.21
N LEU A 574 -5.74 -15.57 -7.07
CA LEU A 574 -4.37 -15.62 -6.54
C LEU A 574 -3.79 -17.05 -6.48
N GLY A 575 -4.52 -18.05 -6.98
CA GLY A 575 -4.18 -19.47 -6.85
C GLY A 575 -2.92 -19.92 -7.62
N PHE A 576 -2.42 -19.11 -8.57
CA PHE A 576 -1.26 -19.49 -9.38
C PHE A 576 0.04 -19.65 -8.56
N LEU A 577 0.18 -18.94 -7.43
CA LEU A 577 1.37 -18.99 -6.57
C LEU A 577 1.57 -20.37 -5.91
N ASP A 578 0.52 -21.18 -5.77
CA ASP A 578 0.63 -22.51 -5.18
C ASP A 578 1.49 -23.47 -6.02
N HIS A 579 1.66 -23.18 -7.30
CA HIS A 579 2.52 -23.94 -8.22
C HIS A 579 3.95 -23.39 -8.27
N HIS A 580 4.16 -22.12 -7.95
CA HIS A 580 5.44 -21.43 -8.09
C HIS A 580 6.26 -21.45 -6.79
N ILE A 581 5.60 -21.36 -5.64
CA ILE A 581 6.28 -21.31 -4.34
C ILE A 581 6.02 -22.62 -3.60
N LYS A 582 7.08 -23.39 -3.37
CA LYS A 582 6.99 -24.76 -2.84
C LYS A 582 7.72 -24.92 -1.52
N CYS A 583 7.19 -25.80 -0.67
CA CYS A 583 7.87 -26.23 0.54
C CYS A 583 8.70 -27.49 0.23
N GLY A 584 9.99 -27.42 0.54
CA GLY A 584 10.90 -28.54 0.32
C GLY A 584 12.36 -28.20 0.56
N ASN A 585 13.21 -29.20 0.54
CA ASN A 585 14.65 -29.02 0.64
C ASN A 585 15.25 -28.93 -0.77
N SER A 586 15.73 -27.75 -1.16
CA SER A 586 16.30 -27.49 -2.49
C SER A 586 17.65 -28.16 -2.74
N LEU A 587 18.33 -28.61 -1.68
CA LEU A 587 19.62 -29.33 -1.77
C LEU A 587 19.47 -30.85 -1.95
N ILE A 588 18.31 -31.38 -1.53
CA ILE A 588 17.96 -32.80 -1.68
C ILE A 588 16.92 -32.89 -2.79
N GLY A 589 17.38 -32.73 -4.03
CA GLY A 589 16.54 -32.85 -5.20
C GLY A 589 16.27 -34.33 -5.56
N THR A 590 15.33 -34.55 -6.47
CA THR A 590 15.14 -35.83 -7.14
C THR A 590 15.64 -35.74 -8.58
N THR A 591 16.12 -36.86 -9.13
CA THR A 591 16.43 -36.95 -10.54
C THR A 591 15.30 -37.66 -11.29
N PRO A 592 15.18 -37.50 -12.63
CA PRO A 592 14.18 -38.23 -13.42
C PRO A 592 14.26 -39.76 -13.23
N GLU A 593 15.43 -40.30 -12.84
CA GLU A 593 15.62 -41.71 -12.57
C GLU A 593 15.10 -42.17 -11.21
N LEU A 594 14.82 -41.23 -10.30
CA LEU A 594 14.27 -41.49 -8.97
C LEU A 594 12.75 -41.24 -8.92
N LEU A 595 12.14 -40.72 -9.99
CA LEU A 595 10.70 -40.58 -10.22
C LEU A 595 10.15 -41.79 -10.96
#